data_39a3f391b96aeb3b4c475266b4dd71a6
#
_entry.id   39a3f391b96aeb3b4c475266b4dd71a6
#
_cell.length_a   1.000
_cell.length_b   1.000
_cell.length_c   1.000
_cell.angle_alpha   90.00
_cell.angle_beta   90.00
_cell.angle_gamma   90.00
#
_symmetry.space_group_name_H-M   'P 1'
#
loop_
_entity.id
_entity.type
_entity.pdbx_description
1 polymer ?
#
loop_
_entity_poly.entity_id
_entity_poly.type
_entity_poly.pdbx_seq_one_letter_code
_entity_poly.pdbx_strand_id
1 'polypeptide(L)'
;MKGLSTFFKFDDELRSRLILIIIFSVLLVAFYFIFVQPFFPNQSGGLGHDYEMWFPRMLAGVYYFVTNGFTVIPWFTPSCCGSTVLFANPQDLFFSVPQFLNFFFDPIVSIQLTFMLFAALGLCGTYLLLRHTFALQEGTAIFGASLFLFNGFFAYRMIIGHLGYHSFMLLPLICYFLLQPLTTRNRIKELAMSVIAALLYSYVFYSGGVHLLLPIALAVLAVFLAAGINHRPLRYPVYRAGVVVILTLLICAAKLHVALSTLGNFNRDYYPLPGIDNIFYAIWVPIKSLFFSAYTWVDTNRIFTNLQWTIQKHELELSLSFIPLALMLWGLANCFRGKLKVNKKQCLFLLSLLIVCLVPLAINFYTPGWNLLLKQIPIIKNSAILVRWYAIYIPLVVICAAVVIDKLKFNRYLVPGLILLLLFVKAYEDKTYYAQQGYNPQLAVYAHQQVMQTHTVPAIAEISSTTSITTAEGIKMHGRDEIMAFGLSQINCHESLFGYRHEEFKQKELLQVGQSVTQLTDGRFNMKNPACYV
;
A
#
# COMPACT_ATOMS: atom_id res chain seq x y z
N MET A 1 49.28 14.29 18.88
CA MET A 1 48.38 13.19 19.32
C MET A 1 46.87 13.43 19.05
N LYS A 2 46.34 14.66 19.04
CA LYS A 2 44.92 14.91 18.72
C LYS A 2 44.51 14.58 17.26
N GLY A 3 45.41 14.70 16.28
CA GLY A 3 45.12 14.42 14.88
C GLY A 3 45.00 12.93 14.51
N LEU A 4 45.75 12.03 15.16
CA LEU A 4 45.64 10.59 14.94
C LEU A 4 44.30 10.02 15.47
N SER A 5 43.84 10.51 16.64
CA SER A 5 42.57 10.04 17.23
C SER A 5 41.34 10.41 16.42
N THR A 6 41.39 11.51 15.67
CA THR A 6 40.33 11.92 14.75
C THR A 6 40.33 11.11 13.44
N PHE A 7 41.51 10.72 12.95
CA PHE A 7 41.65 9.90 11.74
C PHE A 7 41.14 8.47 11.97
N PHE A 8 41.50 7.84 13.09
CA PHE A 8 40.98 6.52 13.46
C PHE A 8 39.47 6.52 13.73
N LYS A 9 38.91 7.58 14.34
CA LYS A 9 37.45 7.70 14.53
C LYS A 9 36.70 7.84 13.19
N PHE A 10 37.27 8.55 12.22
CA PHE A 10 36.67 8.70 10.89
C PHE A 10 36.67 7.38 10.13
N ASP A 11 37.73 6.57 10.26
CA ASP A 11 37.84 5.26 9.63
C ASP A 11 36.84 4.25 10.24
N ASP A 12 36.65 4.26 11.55
CA ASP A 12 35.66 3.41 12.23
C ASP A 12 34.21 3.77 11.87
N GLU A 13 33.90 5.07 11.73
CA GLU A 13 32.57 5.51 11.32
C GLU A 13 32.26 5.15 9.85
N LEU A 14 33.23 5.33 8.97
CA LEU A 14 33.12 4.94 7.56
C LEU A 14 32.92 3.43 7.43
N ARG A 15 33.71 2.64 8.17
CA ARG A 15 33.60 1.18 8.21
C ARG A 15 32.22 0.72 8.70
N SER A 16 31.67 1.34 9.75
CA SER A 16 30.33 1.02 10.26
C SER A 16 29.24 1.33 9.20
N ARG A 17 29.34 2.46 8.51
CA ARG A 17 28.41 2.82 7.43
C ARG A 17 28.49 1.86 6.26
N LEU A 18 29.67 1.43 5.84
CA LEU A 18 29.88 0.45 4.77
C LEU A 18 29.27 -0.91 5.14
N ILE A 19 29.46 -1.37 6.37
CA ILE A 19 28.86 -2.62 6.85
C ILE A 19 27.33 -2.53 6.81
N LEU A 20 26.74 -1.41 7.23
CA LEU A 20 25.29 -1.21 7.17
C LEU A 20 24.76 -1.23 5.73
N ILE A 21 25.46 -0.58 4.80
CA ILE A 21 25.10 -0.60 3.38
C ILE A 21 25.15 -2.03 2.84
N ILE A 22 26.20 -2.80 3.16
CA ILE A 22 26.34 -4.20 2.74
C ILE A 22 25.16 -5.04 3.28
N ILE A 23 24.84 -4.90 4.58
CA ILE A 23 23.72 -5.64 5.18
C ILE A 23 22.40 -5.30 4.49
N PHE A 24 22.12 -4.02 4.25
CA PHE A 24 20.90 -3.58 3.55
C PHE A 24 20.84 -4.10 2.12
N SER A 25 21.97 -4.09 1.41
CA SER A 25 22.06 -4.64 0.06
C SER A 25 21.77 -6.14 0.05
N VAL A 26 22.34 -6.91 1.00
CA VAL A 26 22.07 -8.35 1.13
C VAL A 26 20.59 -8.62 1.43
N LEU A 27 19.97 -7.85 2.33
CA LEU A 27 18.55 -8.00 2.65
C LEU A 27 17.66 -7.67 1.45
N LEU A 28 17.98 -6.63 0.67
CA LEU A 28 17.24 -6.27 -0.54
C LEU A 28 17.42 -7.31 -1.65
N VAL A 29 18.62 -7.86 -1.81
CA VAL A 29 18.88 -8.98 -2.74
C VAL A 29 18.08 -10.22 -2.32
N ALA A 30 18.06 -10.57 -1.04
CA ALA A 30 17.23 -11.66 -0.54
C ALA A 30 15.72 -11.38 -0.80
N PHE A 31 15.26 -10.16 -0.56
CA PHE A 31 13.89 -9.77 -0.86
C PHE A 31 13.55 -9.92 -2.34
N TYR A 32 14.44 -9.50 -3.23
CA TYR A 32 14.28 -9.66 -4.68
C TYR A 32 14.10 -11.12 -5.08
N PHE A 33 14.95 -12.02 -4.61
CA PHE A 33 14.87 -13.45 -4.93
C PHE A 33 13.66 -14.17 -4.30
N ILE A 34 13.15 -13.65 -3.17
CA ILE A 34 12.00 -14.27 -2.49
C ILE A 34 10.66 -13.77 -3.06
N PHE A 35 10.54 -12.49 -3.44
CA PHE A 35 9.25 -11.86 -3.74
C PHE A 35 9.16 -11.17 -5.11
N VAL A 36 10.25 -10.92 -5.81
CA VAL A 36 10.19 -10.22 -7.09
C VAL A 36 10.48 -11.19 -8.24
N GLN A 37 11.66 -11.73 -8.27
CA GLN A 37 12.12 -12.59 -9.37
C GLN A 37 11.18 -13.77 -9.68
N PRO A 38 10.56 -14.46 -8.71
CA PRO A 38 9.69 -15.61 -9.01
C PRO A 38 8.31 -15.24 -9.56
N PHE A 39 7.91 -13.96 -9.53
CA PHE A 39 6.53 -13.55 -9.80
C PHE A 39 6.38 -12.45 -10.87
N PHE A 40 7.48 -11.95 -11.43
CA PHE A 40 7.43 -10.87 -12.43
C PHE A 40 8.30 -11.17 -13.66
N PRO A 41 7.80 -12.01 -14.58
CA PRO A 41 6.62 -12.87 -14.52
C PRO A 41 6.85 -14.15 -13.71
N ASN A 42 5.79 -14.87 -13.38
CA ASN A 42 5.89 -16.19 -12.76
C ASN A 42 6.34 -17.26 -13.79
N GLN A 43 6.51 -18.50 -13.34
CA GLN A 43 7.02 -19.59 -14.19
C GLN A 43 6.12 -19.90 -15.40
N SER A 44 4.82 -19.57 -15.33
CA SER A 44 3.88 -19.72 -16.46
C SER A 44 3.84 -18.50 -17.39
N GLY A 45 4.66 -17.48 -17.12
CA GLY A 45 4.66 -16.21 -17.87
C GLY A 45 3.57 -15.23 -17.43
N GLY A 46 2.77 -15.58 -16.41
CA GLY A 46 1.68 -14.76 -15.91
C GLY A 46 2.09 -13.81 -14.78
N LEU A 47 1.22 -12.84 -14.51
CA LEU A 47 1.29 -11.90 -13.40
C LEU A 47 0.04 -12.03 -12.52
N GLY A 48 0.04 -11.34 -11.37
CA GLY A 48 -1.12 -11.22 -10.48
C GLY A 48 -2.35 -10.69 -11.23
N HIS A 49 -3.53 -11.21 -10.87
CA HIS A 49 -4.76 -10.94 -11.62
C HIS A 49 -5.18 -9.46 -11.61
N ASP A 50 -4.86 -8.69 -10.57
CA ASP A 50 -5.21 -7.25 -10.52
C ASP A 50 -4.36 -6.39 -11.46
N TYR A 51 -3.26 -6.92 -12.01
CA TYR A 51 -2.52 -6.23 -13.08
C TYR A 51 -3.33 -6.09 -14.36
N GLU A 52 -4.36 -6.92 -14.58
CA GLU A 52 -5.34 -6.76 -15.66
C GLU A 52 -6.01 -5.37 -15.62
N MET A 53 -6.20 -4.80 -14.44
CA MET A 53 -6.75 -3.45 -14.26
C MET A 53 -5.67 -2.36 -14.36
N TRP A 54 -4.47 -2.60 -13.83
CA TRP A 54 -3.49 -1.54 -13.65
C TRP A 54 -2.63 -1.28 -14.89
N PHE A 55 -2.29 -2.31 -15.67
CA PHE A 55 -1.50 -2.12 -16.88
C PHE A 55 -2.22 -1.26 -17.91
N PRO A 56 -3.50 -1.51 -18.22
CA PRO A 56 -4.24 -0.62 -19.12
C PRO A 56 -4.33 0.82 -18.61
N ARG A 57 -4.50 1.02 -17.30
CA ARG A 57 -4.54 2.38 -16.71
C ARG A 57 -3.21 3.09 -16.81
N MET A 58 -2.11 2.40 -16.53
CA MET A 58 -0.78 2.95 -16.71
C MET A 58 -0.50 3.26 -18.18
N LEU A 59 -0.97 2.41 -19.12
CA LEU A 59 -0.90 2.65 -20.54
C LEU A 59 -1.74 3.86 -20.96
N ALA A 60 -2.97 4.00 -20.46
CA ALA A 60 -3.80 5.19 -20.66
C ALA A 60 -3.12 6.45 -20.13
N GLY A 61 -2.40 6.34 -19.01
CA GLY A 61 -1.56 7.42 -18.48
C GLY A 61 -0.43 7.81 -19.44
N VAL A 62 0.30 6.83 -19.98
CA VAL A 62 1.34 7.08 -21.00
C VAL A 62 0.73 7.76 -22.22
N TYR A 63 -0.40 7.25 -22.73
CA TYR A 63 -1.12 7.83 -23.88
C TYR A 63 -1.50 9.28 -23.63
N TYR A 64 -2.04 9.58 -22.45
CA TYR A 64 -2.42 10.93 -22.10
C TYR A 64 -1.21 11.88 -22.07
N PHE A 65 -0.13 11.50 -21.41
CA PHE A 65 1.07 12.34 -21.31
C PHE A 65 1.78 12.53 -22.65
N VAL A 66 1.84 11.51 -23.47
CA VAL A 66 2.43 11.62 -24.83
C VAL A 66 1.63 12.59 -25.69
N THR A 67 0.30 12.57 -25.59
CA THR A 67 -0.59 13.44 -26.39
C THR A 67 -0.66 14.87 -25.85
N ASN A 68 -0.74 15.05 -24.50
CA ASN A 68 -1.09 16.33 -23.90
C ASN A 68 0.08 16.99 -23.13
N GLY A 69 1.19 16.26 -22.95
CA GLY A 69 2.32 16.72 -22.12
C GLY A 69 2.02 16.62 -20.61
N PHE A 70 3.03 16.99 -19.80
CA PHE A 70 2.99 16.84 -18.33
C PHE A 70 2.31 17.99 -17.59
N THR A 71 1.96 19.06 -18.26
CA THR A 71 1.39 20.28 -17.65
C THR A 71 -0.13 20.30 -17.61
N VAL A 72 -0.78 19.37 -18.31
CA VAL A 72 -2.24 19.28 -18.39
C VAL A 72 -2.75 18.20 -17.43
N ILE A 73 -3.79 18.55 -16.67
CA ILE A 73 -4.41 17.61 -15.71
C ILE A 73 -5.23 16.56 -16.47
N PRO A 74 -5.03 15.26 -16.21
CA PRO A 74 -5.75 14.20 -16.88
C PRO A 74 -7.17 14.02 -16.32
N TRP A 75 -8.13 14.74 -16.86
CA TRP A 75 -9.51 14.65 -16.40
C TRP A 75 -10.20 13.37 -16.82
N PHE A 76 -10.09 13.01 -18.08
CA PHE A 76 -10.74 11.86 -18.71
C PHE A 76 -9.80 11.13 -19.64
N THR A 77 -10.09 9.84 -19.85
CA THR A 77 -9.54 9.08 -20.98
C THR A 77 -10.66 8.37 -21.73
N PRO A 78 -10.65 8.36 -23.07
CA PRO A 78 -11.56 7.52 -23.87
C PRO A 78 -11.16 6.06 -23.86
N SER A 79 -9.93 5.76 -23.45
CA SER A 79 -9.29 4.47 -23.67
C SER A 79 -9.91 3.33 -22.89
N CYS A 80 -10.53 3.61 -21.74
CA CYS A 80 -11.10 2.58 -20.87
C CYS A 80 -12.57 2.85 -20.59
N CYS A 81 -13.37 1.79 -20.44
CA CYS A 81 -14.77 1.83 -19.98
C CYS A 81 -15.70 2.72 -20.83
N GLY A 82 -15.45 2.83 -22.14
CA GLY A 82 -16.15 3.77 -23.00
C GLY A 82 -15.88 5.25 -22.68
N SER A 83 -15.19 5.51 -21.64
CA SER A 83 -14.67 6.78 -21.09
C SER A 83 -14.62 6.69 -19.57
N THR A 84 -13.51 7.05 -18.96
CA THR A 84 -13.41 7.08 -17.50
C THR A 84 -12.74 8.35 -17.00
N VAL A 85 -13.09 8.72 -15.74
CA VAL A 85 -12.42 9.81 -15.04
C VAL A 85 -11.05 9.34 -14.54
N LEU A 86 -10.03 10.16 -14.72
CA LEU A 86 -8.68 9.88 -14.22
C LEU A 86 -8.38 10.66 -12.94
N PHE A 87 -8.25 11.97 -13.01
CA PHE A 87 -7.82 12.78 -11.88
C PHE A 87 -8.79 12.73 -10.68
N ALA A 88 -10.09 12.67 -10.97
CA ALA A 88 -11.13 12.57 -9.94
C ALA A 88 -11.21 11.17 -9.31
N ASN A 89 -10.66 10.13 -9.95
CA ASN A 89 -10.60 8.79 -9.38
C ASN A 89 -9.52 8.74 -8.28
N PRO A 90 -9.90 8.53 -7.01
CA PRO A 90 -8.93 8.51 -5.91
C PRO A 90 -8.02 7.27 -5.92
N GLN A 91 -8.35 6.26 -6.72
CA GLN A 91 -7.55 5.04 -6.86
C GLN A 91 -6.60 5.10 -8.05
N ASP A 92 -6.64 6.15 -8.88
CA ASP A 92 -5.79 6.25 -10.04
C ASP A 92 -4.31 6.49 -9.69
N LEU A 93 -3.41 5.84 -10.43
CA LEU A 93 -1.96 5.86 -10.23
C LEU A 93 -1.26 6.97 -11.02
N PHE A 94 -1.98 7.88 -11.64
CA PHE A 94 -1.48 8.82 -12.63
C PHE A 94 -0.27 9.65 -12.17
N PHE A 95 -0.23 10.01 -10.88
CA PHE A 95 0.89 10.72 -10.25
C PHE A 95 1.68 9.80 -9.30
N SER A 96 2.07 8.64 -9.79
CA SER A 96 2.81 7.64 -9.00
C SER A 96 4.16 7.30 -9.63
N VAL A 97 5.06 6.77 -8.80
CA VAL A 97 6.36 6.27 -9.25
C VAL A 97 6.22 5.24 -10.38
N PRO A 98 5.37 4.20 -10.27
CA PRO A 98 5.23 3.22 -11.36
C PRO A 98 4.75 3.85 -12.67
N GLN A 99 3.87 4.85 -12.62
CA GLN A 99 3.42 5.57 -13.82
C GLN A 99 4.58 6.31 -14.50
N PHE A 100 5.41 7.03 -13.73
CA PHE A 100 6.51 7.79 -14.31
C PHE A 100 7.68 6.91 -14.76
N LEU A 101 7.90 5.76 -14.13
CA LEU A 101 8.89 4.79 -14.60
C LEU A 101 8.56 4.21 -15.98
N ASN A 102 7.28 4.15 -16.36
CA ASN A 102 6.84 3.70 -17.68
C ASN A 102 7.33 4.58 -18.85
N PHE A 103 7.84 5.77 -18.59
CA PHE A 103 8.47 6.58 -19.63
C PHE A 103 9.93 6.18 -19.91
N PHE A 104 10.52 5.34 -19.06
CA PHE A 104 11.91 4.90 -19.16
C PHE A 104 12.04 3.39 -19.33
N PHE A 105 11.07 2.63 -18.85
CA PHE A 105 11.09 1.17 -18.80
C PHE A 105 9.75 0.59 -19.25
N ASP A 106 9.74 -0.66 -19.66
CA ASP A 106 8.48 -1.37 -19.91
C ASP A 106 7.66 -1.54 -18.59
N PRO A 107 6.35 -1.82 -18.71
CA PRO A 107 5.48 -1.89 -17.54
C PRO A 107 5.91 -2.90 -16.47
N ILE A 108 6.47 -4.05 -16.86
CA ILE A 108 6.90 -5.10 -15.91
C ILE A 108 8.12 -4.61 -15.11
N VAL A 109 9.13 -4.08 -15.81
CA VAL A 109 10.34 -3.52 -15.17
C VAL A 109 9.98 -2.32 -14.29
N SER A 110 9.06 -1.46 -14.73
CA SER A 110 8.58 -0.32 -13.95
C SER A 110 7.97 -0.75 -12.60
N ILE A 111 7.24 -1.87 -12.58
CA ILE A 111 6.68 -2.43 -11.35
C ILE A 111 7.76 -3.07 -10.50
N GLN A 112 8.68 -3.84 -11.07
CA GLN A 112 9.81 -4.43 -10.33
C GLN A 112 10.65 -3.36 -9.64
N LEU A 113 10.98 -2.28 -10.36
CA LEU A 113 11.73 -1.14 -9.80
C LEU A 113 10.93 -0.43 -8.70
N THR A 114 9.63 -0.23 -8.89
CA THR A 114 8.74 0.32 -7.85
C THR A 114 8.75 -0.56 -6.61
N PHE A 115 8.62 -1.87 -6.78
CA PHE A 115 8.61 -2.83 -5.69
C PHE A 115 9.91 -2.76 -4.88
N MET A 116 11.06 -2.77 -5.55
CA MET A 116 12.38 -2.69 -4.92
C MET A 116 12.66 -1.33 -4.27
N LEU A 117 12.26 -0.22 -4.91
CA LEU A 117 12.42 1.11 -4.37
C LEU A 117 11.66 1.27 -3.05
N PHE A 118 10.38 0.86 -3.02
CA PHE A 118 9.56 0.98 -1.82
C PHE A 118 9.97 -0.02 -0.74
N ALA A 119 10.45 -1.21 -1.09
CA ALA A 119 11.10 -2.12 -0.16
C ALA A 119 12.31 -1.46 0.53
N ALA A 120 13.17 -0.80 -0.25
CA ALA A 120 14.33 -0.07 0.28
C ALA A 120 13.92 1.11 1.17
N LEU A 121 12.91 1.89 0.77
CA LEU A 121 12.38 3.01 1.58
C LEU A 121 11.79 2.52 2.91
N GLY A 122 11.06 1.40 2.91
CA GLY A 122 10.53 0.80 4.12
C GLY A 122 11.61 0.26 5.05
N LEU A 123 12.63 -0.41 4.50
CA LEU A 123 13.80 -0.90 5.25
C LEU A 123 14.55 0.27 5.91
N CYS A 124 14.93 1.27 5.12
CA CYS A 124 15.65 2.45 5.62
C CYS A 124 14.80 3.24 6.62
N GLY A 125 13.52 3.47 6.32
CA GLY A 125 12.61 4.20 7.19
C GLY A 125 12.42 3.54 8.54
N THR A 126 12.26 2.21 8.56
CA THR A 126 12.12 1.45 9.80
C THR A 126 13.40 1.47 10.62
N TYR A 127 14.56 1.30 9.97
CA TYR A 127 15.84 1.42 10.66
C TYR A 127 16.01 2.80 11.31
N LEU A 128 15.74 3.89 10.56
CA LEU A 128 15.84 5.26 11.06
C LEU A 128 14.89 5.49 12.23
N LEU A 129 13.64 5.04 12.12
CA LEU A 129 12.64 5.14 13.18
C LEU A 129 13.10 4.42 14.46
N LEU A 130 13.53 3.18 14.35
CA LEU A 130 13.95 2.38 15.51
C LEU A 130 15.25 2.90 16.11
N ARG A 131 16.23 3.24 15.28
CA ARG A 131 17.56 3.69 15.71
C ARG A 131 17.50 5.07 16.37
N HIS A 132 16.82 6.03 15.75
CA HIS A 132 16.87 7.43 16.20
C HIS A 132 15.66 7.84 17.04
N THR A 133 14.44 7.40 16.71
CA THR A 133 13.25 7.76 17.47
C THR A 133 13.11 6.90 18.71
N PHE A 134 13.25 5.58 18.59
CA PHE A 134 13.20 4.66 19.74
C PHE A 134 14.55 4.49 20.43
N ALA A 135 15.66 4.95 19.84
CA ALA A 135 17.04 4.87 20.34
C ALA A 135 17.49 3.43 20.66
N LEU A 136 17.10 2.48 19.84
CA LEU A 136 17.50 1.09 19.98
C LEU A 136 18.94 0.87 19.47
N GLN A 137 19.57 -0.21 19.91
CA GLN A 137 20.88 -0.63 19.39
C GLN A 137 20.81 -0.92 17.91
N GLU A 138 21.93 -0.74 17.20
CA GLU A 138 22.01 -0.86 15.73
C GLU A 138 21.53 -2.23 15.23
N GLY A 139 22.04 -3.32 15.79
CA GLY A 139 21.61 -4.66 15.41
C GLY A 139 20.12 -4.90 15.61
N THR A 140 19.55 -4.40 16.72
CA THR A 140 18.12 -4.50 17.01
C THR A 140 17.29 -3.68 16.01
N ALA A 141 17.78 -2.51 15.61
CA ALA A 141 17.13 -1.68 14.60
C ALA A 141 17.16 -2.35 13.22
N ILE A 142 18.26 -3.02 12.85
CA ILE A 142 18.38 -3.82 11.62
C ILE A 142 17.39 -4.98 11.64
N PHE A 143 17.27 -5.71 12.75
CA PHE A 143 16.29 -6.80 12.88
C PHE A 143 14.85 -6.32 12.69
N GLY A 144 14.46 -5.23 13.37
CA GLY A 144 13.13 -4.66 13.20
C GLY A 144 12.87 -4.17 11.77
N ALA A 145 13.88 -3.57 11.14
CA ALA A 145 13.83 -3.16 9.75
C ALA A 145 13.67 -4.36 8.80
N SER A 146 14.34 -5.48 9.09
CA SER A 146 14.18 -6.74 8.35
C SER A 146 12.76 -7.31 8.50
N LEU A 147 12.19 -7.31 9.71
CA LEU A 147 10.79 -7.73 9.92
C LEU A 147 9.81 -6.90 9.10
N PHE A 148 10.01 -5.57 9.05
CA PHE A 148 9.15 -4.68 8.27
C PHE A 148 9.37 -4.86 6.76
N LEU A 149 10.59 -5.07 6.29
CA LEU A 149 10.90 -5.34 4.89
C LEU A 149 10.16 -6.58 4.39
N PHE A 150 10.19 -7.67 5.16
CA PHE A 150 9.62 -8.96 4.77
C PHE A 150 8.16 -9.14 5.20
N ASN A 151 7.39 -8.05 5.42
CA ASN A 151 5.96 -8.16 5.71
C ASN A 151 5.15 -8.60 4.49
N GLY A 152 4.22 -9.53 4.70
CA GLY A 152 3.36 -10.05 3.63
C GLY A 152 2.34 -9.04 3.12
N PHE A 153 1.93 -8.08 3.94
CA PHE A 153 0.95 -7.07 3.53
C PHE A 153 1.41 -6.24 2.32
N PHE A 154 2.68 -5.89 2.27
CA PHE A 154 3.28 -5.24 1.12
C PHE A 154 3.61 -6.23 0.02
N ALA A 155 4.37 -7.30 0.35
CA ALA A 155 4.93 -8.20 -0.63
C ALA A 155 3.84 -8.90 -1.47
N TYR A 156 2.86 -9.52 -0.82
CA TYR A 156 1.84 -10.27 -1.54
C TYR A 156 0.83 -9.40 -2.28
N ARG A 157 0.55 -8.18 -1.76
CA ARG A 157 -0.27 -7.23 -2.51
C ARG A 157 0.40 -6.74 -3.78
N MET A 158 1.69 -6.48 -3.74
CA MET A 158 2.43 -6.14 -4.95
C MET A 158 2.44 -7.30 -5.96
N ILE A 159 2.61 -8.54 -5.49
CA ILE A 159 2.59 -9.72 -6.38
C ILE A 159 1.22 -9.89 -7.07
N ILE A 160 0.12 -9.68 -6.34
CA ILE A 160 -1.24 -9.79 -6.91
C ILE A 160 -1.60 -8.64 -7.85
N GLY A 161 -0.96 -7.47 -7.70
CA GLY A 161 -1.25 -6.30 -8.49
C GLY A 161 -1.96 -5.18 -7.74
N HIS A 162 -2.09 -5.24 -6.41
CA HIS A 162 -2.59 -4.12 -5.61
C HIS A 162 -1.57 -2.97 -5.62
N LEU A 163 -1.31 -2.40 -6.77
CA LEU A 163 -0.18 -1.51 -7.02
C LEU A 163 -0.20 -0.24 -6.14
N GLY A 164 -1.36 0.33 -5.81
CA GLY A 164 -1.46 1.48 -4.90
C GLY A 164 -0.93 1.21 -3.47
N TYR A 165 -0.74 -0.07 -3.11
CA TYR A 165 -0.26 -0.45 -1.77
C TYR A 165 1.26 -0.32 -1.58
N HIS A 166 2.03 -0.03 -2.65
CA HIS A 166 3.46 0.25 -2.51
C HIS A 166 3.73 1.39 -1.51
N SER A 167 2.83 2.37 -1.45
CA SER A 167 2.92 3.52 -0.57
C SER A 167 2.86 3.20 0.93
N PHE A 168 2.40 1.99 1.33
CA PHE A 168 2.45 1.52 2.73
C PHE A 168 3.88 1.53 3.29
N MET A 169 4.87 1.27 2.46
CA MET A 169 6.27 1.25 2.88
C MET A 169 6.83 2.62 3.28
N LEU A 170 6.10 3.70 3.01
CA LEU A 170 6.44 5.05 3.49
C LEU A 170 6.07 5.30 4.95
N LEU A 171 5.22 4.46 5.55
CA LEU A 171 4.75 4.61 6.93
C LEU A 171 5.88 4.83 7.96
N PRO A 172 6.96 4.03 7.99
CA PRO A 172 8.04 4.25 8.95
C PRO A 172 8.80 5.57 8.74
N LEU A 173 8.95 6.02 7.48
CA LEU A 173 9.55 7.32 7.17
C LEU A 173 8.66 8.48 7.64
N ILE A 174 7.35 8.39 7.43
CA ILE A 174 6.38 9.37 7.94
C ILE A 174 6.50 9.45 9.46
N CYS A 175 6.49 8.31 10.16
CA CYS A 175 6.67 8.25 11.61
C CYS A 175 8.03 8.81 12.05
N TYR A 176 9.11 8.51 11.33
CA TYR A 176 10.44 9.04 11.63
C TYR A 176 10.46 10.56 11.57
N PHE A 177 10.00 11.17 10.48
CA PHE A 177 10.00 12.62 10.32
C PHE A 177 9.07 13.33 11.32
N LEU A 178 7.97 12.70 11.70
CA LEU A 178 7.07 13.22 12.74
C LEU A 178 7.68 13.16 14.13
N LEU A 179 8.34 12.06 14.49
CA LEU A 179 8.71 11.73 15.87
C LEU A 179 10.17 11.99 16.22
N GLN A 180 11.05 12.20 15.22
CA GLN A 180 12.48 12.41 15.42
C GLN A 180 12.73 13.58 16.40
N PRO A 181 13.40 13.35 17.56
CA PRO A 181 13.78 14.40 18.45
C PRO A 181 14.88 15.27 17.83
N LEU A 182 14.74 16.58 17.91
CA LEU A 182 15.80 17.52 17.54
C LEU A 182 16.59 17.92 18.79
N THR A 183 17.90 17.87 18.68
CA THR A 183 18.83 18.25 19.78
C THR A 183 18.85 19.75 20.04
N THR A 184 18.59 20.54 19.00
CA THR A 184 18.52 22.00 19.05
C THR A 184 17.19 22.48 18.44
N ARG A 185 16.60 23.52 19.04
CA ARG A 185 15.38 24.16 18.51
C ARG A 185 15.71 24.92 17.22
N ASN A 186 15.65 24.24 16.11
CA ASN A 186 15.83 24.84 14.78
C ASN A 186 14.51 24.80 14.02
N ARG A 187 13.84 25.97 13.88
CA ARG A 187 12.52 26.08 13.22
C ARG A 187 12.54 25.63 11.76
N ILE A 188 13.66 25.85 11.04
CA ILE A 188 13.81 25.43 9.64
C ILE A 188 13.83 23.90 9.56
N LYS A 189 14.55 23.22 10.45
CA LYS A 189 14.57 21.75 10.49
C LYS A 189 13.20 21.17 10.89
N GLU A 190 12.52 21.79 11.85
CA GLU A 190 11.14 21.38 12.22
C GLU A 190 10.18 21.50 11.04
N LEU A 191 10.22 22.61 10.32
CA LEU A 191 9.41 22.84 9.13
C LEU A 191 9.77 21.83 8.02
N ALA A 192 11.06 21.66 7.71
CA ALA A 192 11.52 20.73 6.69
C ALA A 192 11.04 19.29 6.96
N MET A 193 11.16 18.82 8.22
CA MET A 193 10.66 17.49 8.60
C MET A 193 9.14 17.37 8.44
N SER A 194 8.39 18.43 8.80
CA SER A 194 6.94 18.45 8.60
C SER A 194 6.56 18.46 7.13
N VAL A 195 7.26 19.22 6.28
CA VAL A 195 7.04 19.25 4.83
C VAL A 195 7.32 17.88 4.21
N ILE A 196 8.43 17.23 4.55
CA ILE A 196 8.76 15.90 4.04
C ILE A 196 7.68 14.88 4.46
N ALA A 197 7.26 14.87 5.73
CA ALA A 197 6.21 13.98 6.21
C ALA A 197 4.88 14.24 5.48
N ALA A 198 4.52 15.51 5.24
CA ALA A 198 3.31 15.88 4.49
C ALA A 198 3.38 15.44 3.02
N LEU A 199 4.52 15.61 2.37
CA LEU A 199 4.73 15.15 0.99
C LEU A 199 4.62 13.62 0.89
N LEU A 200 5.24 12.87 1.80
CA LEU A 200 5.14 11.41 1.86
C LEU A 200 3.70 10.94 2.09
N TYR A 201 2.97 11.59 2.98
CA TYR A 201 1.57 11.24 3.23
C TYR A 201 0.65 11.64 2.07
N SER A 202 0.89 12.81 1.44
CA SER A 202 0.16 13.23 0.24
C SER A 202 0.42 12.29 -0.94
N TYR A 203 1.64 11.78 -1.07
CA TYR A 203 1.98 10.78 -2.09
C TYR A 203 1.09 9.53 -1.97
N VAL A 204 0.77 9.06 -0.75
CA VAL A 204 -0.16 7.92 -0.56
C VAL A 204 -1.48 8.16 -1.29
N PHE A 205 -2.01 9.38 -1.23
CA PHE A 205 -3.27 9.73 -1.91
C PHE A 205 -3.10 9.84 -3.43
N TYR A 206 -2.03 10.51 -3.90
CA TYR A 206 -1.79 10.70 -5.33
C TYR A 206 -1.37 9.42 -6.05
N SER A 207 -0.83 8.45 -5.34
CA SER A 207 -0.41 7.15 -5.87
C SER A 207 -1.50 6.07 -5.83
N GLY A 208 -2.76 6.45 -5.71
CA GLY A 208 -3.90 5.51 -5.71
C GLY A 208 -4.12 4.77 -4.39
N GLY A 209 -3.36 5.10 -3.34
CA GLY A 209 -3.44 4.46 -2.02
C GLY A 209 -4.58 4.97 -1.12
N VAL A 210 -5.71 5.40 -1.67
CA VAL A 210 -6.84 5.96 -0.90
C VAL A 210 -7.32 5.04 0.23
N HIS A 211 -7.31 3.73 0.00
CA HIS A 211 -7.68 2.73 1.01
C HIS A 211 -6.71 2.65 2.19
N LEU A 212 -5.50 3.17 2.03
CA LEU A 212 -4.45 3.19 3.05
C LEU A 212 -4.42 4.47 3.88
N LEU A 213 -5.08 5.54 3.45
CA LEU A 213 -5.00 6.84 4.14
C LEU A 213 -5.37 6.73 5.62
N LEU A 214 -6.54 6.19 5.94
CA LEU A 214 -6.95 6.04 7.34
C LEU A 214 -6.16 4.95 8.10
N PRO A 215 -5.92 3.75 7.55
CA PRO A 215 -5.04 2.78 8.17
C PRO A 215 -3.64 3.34 8.49
N ILE A 216 -3.03 4.09 7.57
CA ILE A 216 -1.72 4.73 7.82
C ILE A 216 -1.85 5.81 8.91
N ALA A 217 -2.87 6.66 8.89
CA ALA A 217 -3.08 7.67 9.94
C ALA A 217 -3.24 7.02 11.32
N LEU A 218 -4.02 5.94 11.41
CA LEU A 218 -4.21 5.19 12.64
C LEU A 218 -2.92 4.48 13.09
N ALA A 219 -2.13 3.93 12.15
CA ALA A 219 -0.82 3.35 12.44
C ALA A 219 0.17 4.40 12.92
N VAL A 220 0.20 5.60 12.32
CA VAL A 220 1.02 6.74 12.80
C VAL A 220 0.63 7.12 14.22
N LEU A 221 -0.67 7.21 14.52
CA LEU A 221 -1.15 7.47 15.89
C LEU A 221 -0.70 6.37 16.86
N ALA A 222 -0.80 5.11 16.47
CA ALA A 222 -0.36 3.99 17.29
C ALA A 222 1.16 4.03 17.57
N VAL A 223 1.99 4.30 16.56
CA VAL A 223 3.44 4.48 16.72
C VAL A 223 3.77 5.71 17.58
N PHE A 224 3.00 6.79 17.45
CA PHE A 224 3.12 7.98 18.30
C PHE A 224 2.87 7.65 19.77
N LEU A 225 1.83 6.89 20.08
CA LEU A 225 1.53 6.43 21.44
C LEU A 225 2.62 5.48 21.98
N ALA A 226 3.12 4.58 21.14
CA ALA A 226 4.23 3.69 21.49
C ALA A 226 5.52 4.49 21.83
N ALA A 227 5.81 5.57 21.09
CA ALA A 227 6.92 6.46 21.40
C ALA A 227 6.72 7.18 22.74
N GLY A 228 5.48 7.54 23.08
CA GLY A 228 5.11 8.10 24.39
C GLY A 228 5.36 7.14 25.55
N ILE A 229 5.11 5.84 25.38
CA ILE A 229 5.43 4.78 26.33
C ILE A 229 6.95 4.73 26.57
N ASN A 230 7.75 4.93 25.53
CA ASN A 230 9.22 4.95 25.61
C ASN A 230 9.80 6.28 26.12
N HIS A 231 9.01 7.06 26.85
CA HIS A 231 9.40 8.35 27.48
C HIS A 231 9.89 9.44 26.52
N ARG A 232 9.51 9.39 25.26
CA ARG A 232 9.85 10.46 24.31
C ARG A 232 9.01 11.71 24.56
N PRO A 233 9.59 12.91 24.53
CA PRO A 233 8.83 14.16 24.64
C PRO A 233 7.98 14.35 23.38
N LEU A 234 6.64 14.42 23.54
CA LEU A 234 5.69 14.46 22.43
C LEU A 234 5.24 15.89 22.05
N ARG A 235 5.68 16.93 22.75
CA ARG A 235 5.25 18.32 22.50
C ARG A 235 5.52 18.77 21.06
N TYR A 236 6.75 18.56 20.59
CA TYR A 236 7.14 18.93 19.20
C TYR A 236 6.53 18.01 18.15
N PRO A 237 6.50 16.68 18.33
CA PRO A 237 5.73 15.78 17.47
C PRO A 237 4.26 16.16 17.30
N VAL A 238 3.56 16.58 18.35
CA VAL A 238 2.17 17.06 18.26
C VAL A 238 2.07 18.29 17.36
N TYR A 239 2.96 19.27 17.56
CA TYR A 239 3.00 20.45 16.69
C TYR A 239 3.26 20.08 15.23
N ARG A 240 4.25 19.22 14.95
CA ARG A 240 4.54 18.73 13.61
C ARG A 240 3.33 18.01 13.00
N ALA A 241 2.65 17.17 13.76
CA ALA A 241 1.46 16.47 13.31
C ALA A 241 0.37 17.46 12.83
N GLY A 242 0.14 18.53 13.58
CA GLY A 242 -0.77 19.60 13.17
C GLY A 242 -0.35 20.27 11.84
N VAL A 243 0.94 20.60 11.71
CA VAL A 243 1.49 21.18 10.47
C VAL A 243 1.36 20.19 9.30
N VAL A 244 1.67 18.91 9.52
CA VAL A 244 1.56 17.85 8.50
C VAL A 244 0.13 17.72 8.02
N VAL A 245 -0.87 17.70 8.90
CA VAL A 245 -2.29 17.64 8.52
C VAL A 245 -2.67 18.82 7.64
N ILE A 246 -2.32 20.04 8.04
CA ILE A 246 -2.63 21.26 7.27
C ILE A 246 -1.97 21.21 5.89
N LEU A 247 -0.68 20.91 5.83
CA LEU A 247 0.06 20.85 4.57
C LEU A 247 -0.47 19.74 3.66
N THR A 248 -0.79 18.57 4.19
CA THR A 248 -1.37 17.46 3.42
C THR A 248 -2.71 17.86 2.82
N LEU A 249 -3.59 18.49 3.62
CA LEU A 249 -4.88 18.97 3.11
C LEU A 249 -4.71 20.01 2.01
N LEU A 250 -3.76 20.95 2.14
CA LEU A 250 -3.44 21.94 1.12
C LEU A 250 -2.89 21.29 -0.16
N ILE A 251 -1.94 20.37 -0.04
CA ILE A 251 -1.34 19.67 -1.19
C ILE A 251 -2.38 18.82 -1.91
N CYS A 252 -3.25 18.15 -1.17
CA CYS A 252 -4.28 17.27 -1.74
C CYS A 252 -5.57 17.97 -2.11
N ALA A 253 -5.74 19.27 -1.81
CA ALA A 253 -7.01 19.99 -1.89
C ALA A 253 -7.69 19.86 -3.27
N ALA A 254 -6.96 20.05 -4.36
CA ALA A 254 -7.49 19.98 -5.71
C ALA A 254 -8.05 18.58 -6.03
N LYS A 255 -7.24 17.53 -5.85
CA LYS A 255 -7.66 16.14 -6.10
C LYS A 255 -8.77 15.71 -5.15
N LEU A 256 -8.71 16.12 -3.88
CA LEU A 256 -9.70 15.77 -2.87
C LEU A 256 -11.05 16.39 -3.20
N HIS A 257 -11.09 17.69 -3.57
CA HIS A 257 -12.32 18.38 -3.94
C HIS A 257 -13.01 17.71 -5.13
N VAL A 258 -12.25 17.43 -6.19
CA VAL A 258 -12.79 16.82 -7.41
C VAL A 258 -13.22 15.37 -7.15
N ALA A 259 -12.44 14.59 -6.39
CA ALA A 259 -12.79 13.23 -6.03
C ALA A 259 -14.09 13.16 -5.22
N LEU A 260 -14.26 14.03 -4.21
CA LEU A 260 -15.48 14.07 -3.41
C LEU A 260 -16.70 14.47 -4.24
N SER A 261 -16.56 15.45 -5.15
CA SER A 261 -17.63 15.87 -6.06
C SER A 261 -18.04 14.74 -7.02
N THR A 262 -17.07 13.98 -7.52
CA THR A 262 -17.34 12.87 -8.46
C THR A 262 -17.93 11.66 -7.75
N LEU A 263 -17.38 11.27 -6.59
CA LEU A 263 -17.83 10.10 -5.82
C LEU A 263 -19.28 10.22 -5.34
N GLY A 264 -19.79 11.44 -5.16
CA GLY A 264 -21.18 11.69 -4.83
C GLY A 264 -22.17 11.17 -5.87
N ASN A 265 -21.73 10.97 -7.10
CA ASN A 265 -22.54 10.45 -8.20
C ASN A 265 -22.54 8.91 -8.29
N PHE A 266 -21.70 8.21 -7.51
CA PHE A 266 -21.53 6.77 -7.58
C PHE A 266 -21.75 6.12 -6.20
N ASN A 267 -22.85 5.38 -6.05
CA ASN A 267 -23.18 4.71 -4.80
C ASN A 267 -22.47 3.37 -4.70
N ARG A 268 -21.44 3.29 -3.84
CA ARG A 268 -20.77 2.03 -3.46
C ARG A 268 -21.33 1.43 -2.16
N ASP A 269 -22.30 2.04 -1.55
CA ASP A 269 -22.81 1.65 -0.24
C ASP A 269 -23.98 0.65 -0.29
N TYR A 270 -24.30 0.13 -1.47
CA TYR A 270 -25.40 -0.80 -1.70
C TYR A 270 -25.31 -2.07 -0.84
N TYR A 271 -24.11 -2.52 -0.56
CA TYR A 271 -23.90 -3.80 0.12
C TYR A 271 -23.63 -3.65 1.62
N PRO A 272 -24.10 -4.61 2.46
CA PRO A 272 -23.65 -4.69 3.84
C PRO A 272 -22.14 -4.94 3.90
N LEU A 273 -21.48 -4.43 4.95
CA LEU A 273 -20.07 -4.67 5.16
C LEU A 273 -19.87 -6.13 5.61
N PRO A 274 -18.90 -6.86 5.05
CA PRO A 274 -18.52 -8.16 5.59
C PRO A 274 -17.91 -7.98 6.98
N GLY A 275 -18.12 -8.95 7.86
CA GLY A 275 -17.60 -8.93 9.22
C GLY A 275 -17.58 -10.30 9.85
N ILE A 276 -17.04 -10.40 11.05
CA ILE A 276 -16.88 -11.62 11.84
C ILE A 276 -17.84 -11.55 13.01
N ASP A 277 -18.83 -12.46 13.07
CA ASP A 277 -19.84 -12.49 14.12
C ASP A 277 -19.39 -13.23 15.39
N ASN A 278 -18.34 -14.05 15.28
CA ASN A 278 -17.80 -14.81 16.40
C ASN A 278 -16.59 -14.09 17.01
N ILE A 279 -16.66 -13.78 18.30
CA ILE A 279 -15.62 -13.05 19.03
C ILE A 279 -14.25 -13.77 19.03
N PHE A 280 -14.23 -15.09 19.08
CA PHE A 280 -12.99 -15.86 19.04
C PHE A 280 -12.30 -15.72 17.68
N TYR A 281 -13.07 -15.79 16.60
CA TYR A 281 -12.53 -15.55 15.27
C TYR A 281 -12.14 -14.08 15.06
N ALA A 282 -12.88 -13.12 15.61
CA ALA A 282 -12.55 -11.71 15.54
C ALA A 282 -11.16 -11.40 16.13
N ILE A 283 -10.77 -12.13 17.19
CA ILE A 283 -9.44 -12.02 17.82
C ILE A 283 -8.41 -12.90 17.08
N TRP A 284 -8.80 -14.11 16.68
CA TRP A 284 -7.87 -15.08 16.11
C TRP A 284 -7.44 -14.75 14.68
N VAL A 285 -8.34 -14.17 13.86
CA VAL A 285 -8.05 -13.82 12.46
C VAL A 285 -6.83 -12.91 12.34
N PRO A 286 -6.73 -11.76 13.01
CA PRO A 286 -5.54 -10.90 12.91
C PRO A 286 -4.28 -11.59 13.47
N ILE A 287 -4.38 -12.40 14.52
CA ILE A 287 -3.23 -13.13 15.08
C ILE A 287 -2.70 -14.13 14.05
N LYS A 288 -3.59 -14.96 13.47
CA LYS A 288 -3.20 -15.92 12.44
C LYS A 288 -2.62 -15.22 11.23
N SER A 289 -3.25 -14.14 10.76
CA SER A 289 -2.80 -13.36 9.59
C SER A 289 -1.44 -12.70 9.79
N LEU A 290 -1.13 -12.25 11.00
CA LEU A 290 0.15 -11.58 11.31
C LEU A 290 1.31 -12.57 11.48
N PHE A 291 1.07 -13.69 12.17
CA PHE A 291 2.16 -14.52 12.67
C PHE A 291 2.28 -15.90 12.01
N PHE A 292 1.21 -16.33 11.33
CA PHE A 292 1.15 -17.65 10.71
C PHE A 292 0.81 -17.53 9.23
N SER A 293 0.26 -18.57 8.65
CA SER A 293 -0.20 -18.55 7.27
C SER A 293 -1.60 -17.94 7.15
N ALA A 294 -1.89 -17.37 6.00
CA ALA A 294 -3.21 -16.87 5.66
C ALA A 294 -4.27 -17.99 5.63
N TYR A 295 -5.53 -17.57 5.59
CA TYR A 295 -6.67 -18.44 5.44
C TYR A 295 -6.87 -18.89 3.99
N THR A 296 -7.42 -20.08 3.78
CA THR A 296 -7.95 -20.48 2.49
C THR A 296 -9.29 -19.76 2.23
N TRP A 297 -9.76 -19.75 0.99
CA TRP A 297 -11.08 -19.20 0.66
C TRP A 297 -12.22 -19.97 1.35
N VAL A 298 -12.07 -21.27 1.57
CA VAL A 298 -13.04 -22.08 2.30
C VAL A 298 -13.17 -21.64 3.74
N ASP A 299 -12.04 -21.34 4.39
CA ASP A 299 -12.01 -20.84 5.76
C ASP A 299 -12.66 -19.45 5.87
N THR A 300 -12.37 -18.55 4.90
CA THR A 300 -12.93 -17.20 4.92
C THR A 300 -14.44 -17.19 4.77
N ASN A 301 -15.01 -18.06 3.93
CA ASN A 301 -16.45 -18.19 3.76
C ASN A 301 -17.17 -18.72 5.02
N ARG A 302 -16.45 -19.43 5.90
CA ARG A 302 -17.00 -19.91 7.19
C ARG A 302 -16.88 -18.89 8.31
N ILE A 303 -15.89 -18.00 8.22
CA ILE A 303 -15.56 -17.05 9.30
C ILE A 303 -16.30 -15.73 9.12
N PHE A 304 -16.47 -15.28 7.87
CA PHE A 304 -17.05 -13.97 7.58
C PHE A 304 -18.52 -14.09 7.20
N THR A 305 -19.31 -13.22 7.75
CA THR A 305 -20.73 -13.01 7.44
C THR A 305 -20.89 -11.89 6.40
N ASN A 306 -21.94 -11.96 5.58
CA ASN A 306 -22.25 -11.00 4.51
C ASN A 306 -21.16 -10.86 3.44
N LEU A 307 -20.50 -11.95 3.12
CA LEU A 307 -19.58 -11.97 2.00
C LEU A 307 -20.37 -11.89 0.68
N GLN A 308 -20.09 -10.86 -0.07
CA GLN A 308 -20.54 -10.75 -1.47
C GLN A 308 -19.50 -11.29 -2.42
N TRP A 309 -18.24 -11.18 -2.00
CA TRP A 309 -17.09 -11.74 -2.69
C TRP A 309 -16.27 -12.55 -1.69
N THR A 310 -15.65 -13.58 -2.19
CA THR A 310 -14.67 -14.34 -1.41
C THR A 310 -13.50 -13.43 -1.02
N ILE A 311 -13.22 -13.34 0.28
CA ILE A 311 -12.00 -12.70 0.74
C ILE A 311 -10.83 -13.58 0.32
N GLN A 312 -10.02 -13.10 -0.60
CA GLN A 312 -8.91 -13.84 -1.17
C GLN A 312 -7.72 -13.91 -0.19
N LYS A 313 -6.82 -14.89 -0.40
CA LYS A 313 -5.67 -15.16 0.48
C LYS A 313 -4.86 -13.91 0.79
N HIS A 314 -4.51 -13.11 -0.20
CA HIS A 314 -3.69 -11.89 -0.05
C HIS A 314 -4.32 -10.81 0.84
N GLU A 315 -5.64 -10.79 1.02
CA GLU A 315 -6.30 -9.81 1.88
C GLU A 315 -6.03 -10.06 3.37
N LEU A 316 -5.80 -11.31 3.75
CA LEU A 316 -5.52 -11.72 5.12
C LEU A 316 -4.05 -12.09 5.36
N GLU A 317 -3.18 -11.99 4.37
CA GLU A 317 -1.78 -12.40 4.50
C GLU A 317 -0.90 -11.20 4.87
N LEU A 318 -0.81 -10.91 6.18
CA LEU A 318 0.05 -9.86 6.74
C LEU A 318 1.47 -10.37 7.03
N SER A 319 1.60 -11.64 7.34
CA SER A 319 2.80 -12.47 7.40
C SER A 319 4.09 -11.78 7.88
N LEU A 320 4.20 -11.57 9.21
CA LEU A 320 5.45 -11.14 9.85
C LEU A 320 6.33 -12.32 10.31
N SER A 321 5.82 -13.56 10.23
CA SER A 321 6.32 -14.78 10.84
C SER A 321 6.00 -14.92 12.34
N PHE A 322 6.22 -16.14 12.88
CA PHE A 322 6.03 -16.43 14.31
C PHE A 322 7.10 -15.81 15.22
N ILE A 323 8.23 -15.36 14.67
CA ILE A 323 9.38 -14.85 15.44
C ILE A 323 8.98 -13.68 16.35
N PRO A 324 8.34 -12.60 15.85
CA PRO A 324 7.93 -11.51 16.72
C PRO A 324 6.90 -11.93 17.78
N LEU A 325 6.02 -12.89 17.51
CA LEU A 325 5.09 -13.42 18.51
C LEU A 325 5.85 -14.07 19.66
N ALA A 326 6.82 -14.94 19.37
CA ALA A 326 7.65 -15.60 20.38
C ALA A 326 8.40 -14.56 21.25
N LEU A 327 8.95 -13.51 20.62
CA LEU A 327 9.62 -12.42 21.33
C LEU A 327 8.65 -11.62 22.21
N MET A 328 7.45 -11.32 21.74
CA MET A 328 6.43 -10.60 22.52
C MET A 328 5.95 -11.44 23.71
N LEU A 329 5.72 -12.75 23.55
CA LEU A 329 5.38 -13.65 24.64
C LEU A 329 6.50 -13.74 25.67
N TRP A 330 7.76 -13.79 25.22
CA TRP A 330 8.93 -13.74 26.09
C TRP A 330 8.99 -12.41 26.86
N GLY A 331 8.78 -11.28 26.17
CA GLY A 331 8.72 -9.95 26.81
C GLY A 331 7.64 -9.88 27.89
N LEU A 332 6.45 -10.38 27.58
CA LEU A 332 5.33 -10.45 28.51
C LEU A 332 5.65 -11.30 29.76
N ALA A 333 6.25 -12.47 29.57
CA ALA A 333 6.68 -13.32 30.68
C ALA A 333 7.70 -12.62 31.61
N ASN A 334 8.61 -11.79 31.05
CA ASN A 334 9.55 -11.00 31.84
C ASN A 334 8.89 -9.79 32.54
N CYS A 335 7.81 -9.23 31.97
CA CYS A 335 6.99 -8.24 32.68
C CYS A 335 6.33 -8.86 33.93
N PHE A 336 5.70 -10.03 33.82
CA PHE A 336 5.10 -10.71 34.95
C PHE A 336 6.12 -11.12 36.04
N ARG A 337 7.36 -11.38 35.68
CA ARG A 337 8.45 -11.63 36.63
C ARG A 337 9.01 -10.34 37.28
N GLY A 338 8.34 -9.19 37.08
CA GLY A 338 8.73 -7.90 37.66
C GLY A 338 10.01 -7.27 37.11
N LYS A 339 10.52 -7.78 35.99
CA LYS A 339 11.74 -7.26 35.33
C LYS A 339 11.48 -5.97 34.54
N LEU A 340 10.23 -5.68 34.19
CA LEU A 340 9.81 -4.47 33.49
C LEU A 340 8.76 -3.75 34.36
N LYS A 341 9.12 -2.56 34.86
CA LYS A 341 8.22 -1.72 35.66
C LYS A 341 7.54 -0.68 34.76
N VAL A 342 6.24 -0.50 34.90
CA VAL A 342 5.42 0.47 34.17
C VAL A 342 4.93 1.53 35.12
N ASN A 343 5.14 2.81 34.79
CA ASN A 343 4.64 3.94 35.59
C ASN A 343 3.23 4.40 35.15
N LYS A 344 2.58 5.28 35.95
CA LYS A 344 1.22 5.77 35.66
C LYS A 344 1.08 6.41 34.27
N LYS A 345 2.08 7.19 33.83
CA LYS A 345 2.06 7.84 32.52
C LYS A 345 2.13 6.81 31.39
N GLN A 346 2.98 5.80 31.53
CA GLN A 346 3.06 4.69 30.58
C GLN A 346 1.76 3.90 30.54
N CYS A 347 1.09 3.68 31.69
CA CYS A 347 -0.22 3.03 31.71
C CYS A 347 -1.25 3.80 30.87
N LEU A 348 -1.27 5.14 30.95
CA LEU A 348 -2.18 5.95 30.14
C LEU A 348 -1.92 5.78 28.64
N PHE A 349 -0.64 5.82 28.22
CA PHE A 349 -0.30 5.58 26.81
C PHE A 349 -0.62 4.15 26.36
N LEU A 350 -0.41 3.16 27.22
CA LEU A 350 -0.78 1.76 26.95
C LEU A 350 -2.29 1.60 26.76
N LEU A 351 -3.10 2.23 27.64
CA LEU A 351 -4.55 2.21 27.53
C LEU A 351 -5.00 2.89 26.23
N SER A 352 -4.44 4.05 25.89
CA SER A 352 -4.74 4.75 24.65
C SER A 352 -4.34 3.91 23.42
N LEU A 353 -3.19 3.26 23.47
CA LEU A 353 -2.74 2.35 22.41
C LEU A 353 -3.67 1.15 22.26
N LEU A 354 -4.13 0.56 23.37
CA LEU A 354 -5.11 -0.52 23.35
C LEU A 354 -6.41 -0.09 22.66
N ILE A 355 -6.93 1.11 22.98
CA ILE A 355 -8.13 1.65 22.31
C ILE A 355 -7.91 1.76 20.80
N VAL A 356 -6.75 2.29 20.36
CA VAL A 356 -6.41 2.37 18.93
C VAL A 356 -6.33 0.97 18.31
N CYS A 357 -5.74 -0.01 19.00
CA CYS A 357 -5.67 -1.39 18.53
C CYS A 357 -7.03 -2.09 18.47
N LEU A 358 -8.02 -1.66 19.26
CA LEU A 358 -9.38 -2.21 19.18
C LEU A 358 -10.15 -1.72 17.94
N VAL A 359 -9.77 -0.59 17.32
CA VAL A 359 -10.49 -0.04 16.16
C VAL A 359 -10.59 -1.05 15.01
N PRO A 360 -9.49 -1.67 14.50
CA PRO A 360 -9.60 -2.66 13.43
C PRO A 360 -10.43 -3.90 13.79
N LEU A 361 -10.41 -4.30 15.05
CA LEU A 361 -11.24 -5.41 15.54
C LEU A 361 -12.71 -5.01 15.51
N ALA A 362 -13.05 -3.83 16.04
CA ALA A 362 -14.42 -3.34 16.11
C ALA A 362 -15.05 -3.15 14.73
N ILE A 363 -14.32 -2.56 13.75
CA ILE A 363 -14.87 -2.36 12.40
C ILE A 363 -15.03 -3.66 11.61
N ASN A 364 -14.29 -4.71 11.97
CA ASN A 364 -14.41 -6.05 11.36
C ASN A 364 -15.34 -6.98 12.16
N PHE A 365 -15.84 -6.55 13.31
CA PHE A 365 -16.84 -7.30 14.06
C PHE A 365 -18.23 -7.08 13.47
N TYR A 366 -19.06 -8.15 13.43
CA TYR A 366 -20.38 -8.10 12.84
C TYR A 366 -21.48 -8.36 13.87
N THR A 367 -22.39 -7.40 13.96
CA THR A 367 -23.78 -7.60 14.37
C THR A 367 -24.66 -6.76 13.46
N PRO A 368 -25.94 -7.12 13.23
CA PRO A 368 -26.81 -6.35 12.34
C PRO A 368 -26.89 -4.85 12.70
N GLY A 369 -27.10 -4.51 13.97
CA GLY A 369 -27.17 -3.12 14.43
C GLY A 369 -25.86 -2.36 14.30
N TRP A 370 -24.72 -3.00 14.60
CA TRP A 370 -23.39 -2.42 14.44
C TRP A 370 -23.05 -2.18 12.97
N ASN A 371 -23.40 -3.11 12.09
CA ASN A 371 -23.19 -2.97 10.64
C ASN A 371 -23.97 -1.78 10.08
N LEU A 372 -25.23 -1.58 10.50
CA LEU A 372 -26.02 -0.39 10.13
C LEU A 372 -25.35 0.91 10.60
N LEU A 373 -24.78 0.94 11.80
CA LEU A 373 -24.05 2.10 12.31
C LEU A 373 -22.78 2.38 11.49
N LEU A 374 -21.98 1.36 11.20
CA LEU A 374 -20.76 1.48 10.37
C LEU A 374 -21.10 2.01 8.96
N LYS A 375 -22.23 1.62 8.40
CA LYS A 375 -22.73 2.10 7.09
C LYS A 375 -23.11 3.59 7.08
N GLN A 376 -23.26 4.23 8.23
CA GLN A 376 -23.47 5.67 8.32
C GLN A 376 -22.17 6.47 8.29
N ILE A 377 -21.01 5.82 8.53
CA ILE A 377 -19.71 6.49 8.54
C ILE A 377 -19.21 6.66 7.11
N PRO A 378 -19.05 7.90 6.60
CA PRO A 378 -18.86 8.19 5.17
C PRO A 378 -17.73 7.41 4.50
N ILE A 379 -16.61 7.19 5.19
CA ILE A 379 -15.44 6.50 4.61
C ILE A 379 -15.61 4.99 4.70
N ILE A 380 -16.21 4.50 5.78
CA ILE A 380 -16.39 3.05 6.01
C ILE A 380 -17.49 2.52 5.12
N LYS A 381 -18.59 3.26 4.92
CA LYS A 381 -19.74 2.81 4.14
C LYS A 381 -19.39 2.37 2.71
N ASN A 382 -18.36 2.98 2.12
CA ASN A 382 -17.91 2.69 0.76
C ASN A 382 -16.79 1.65 0.69
N SER A 383 -16.37 1.09 1.83
CA SER A 383 -15.33 0.07 1.88
C SER A 383 -15.92 -1.32 1.64
N ALA A 384 -15.31 -2.08 0.73
CA ALA A 384 -15.72 -3.48 0.50
C ALA A 384 -15.04 -4.45 1.48
N ILE A 385 -13.81 -4.15 1.89
CA ILE A 385 -12.96 -5.07 2.67
C ILE A 385 -12.25 -4.29 3.79
N LEU A 386 -12.70 -4.47 5.03
CA LEU A 386 -12.17 -3.77 6.21
C LEU A 386 -11.00 -4.51 6.88
N VAL A 387 -10.74 -5.78 6.54
CA VAL A 387 -9.59 -6.54 7.09
C VAL A 387 -8.23 -5.89 6.75
N ARG A 388 -8.19 -5.04 5.74
CA ARG A 388 -7.01 -4.23 5.39
C ARG A 388 -6.53 -3.34 6.54
N TRP A 389 -7.42 -2.97 7.47
CA TRP A 389 -7.07 -2.18 8.64
C TRP A 389 -6.20 -2.94 9.64
N TYR A 390 -6.12 -4.27 9.57
CA TYR A 390 -5.19 -5.04 10.41
C TYR A 390 -3.72 -4.70 10.12
N ALA A 391 -3.41 -4.05 8.99
CA ALA A 391 -2.06 -3.58 8.68
C ALA A 391 -1.48 -2.61 9.72
N ILE A 392 -2.32 -1.94 10.53
CA ILE A 392 -1.87 -1.07 11.62
C ILE A 392 -1.06 -1.82 12.68
N TYR A 393 -1.27 -3.13 12.83
CA TYR A 393 -0.54 -3.95 13.79
C TYR A 393 0.91 -4.20 13.37
N ILE A 394 1.22 -4.15 12.06
CA ILE A 394 2.55 -4.45 11.54
C ILE A 394 3.64 -3.59 12.21
N PRO A 395 3.59 -2.25 12.15
CA PRO A 395 4.63 -1.43 12.77
C PRO A 395 4.68 -1.59 14.29
N LEU A 396 3.55 -1.84 14.96
CA LEU A 396 3.51 -2.06 16.40
C LEU A 396 4.22 -3.35 16.80
N VAL A 397 3.94 -4.44 16.09
CA VAL A 397 4.57 -5.75 16.33
C VAL A 397 6.08 -5.65 16.09
N VAL A 398 6.51 -4.97 15.02
CA VAL A 398 7.92 -4.73 14.71
C VAL A 398 8.60 -3.94 15.85
N ILE A 399 8.00 -2.85 16.30
CA ILE A 399 8.53 -2.02 17.40
C ILE A 399 8.58 -2.84 18.70
N CYS A 400 7.51 -3.55 19.05
CA CYS A 400 7.46 -4.37 20.26
C CYS A 400 8.54 -5.45 20.26
N ALA A 401 8.69 -6.20 19.17
CA ALA A 401 9.71 -7.25 19.04
C ALA A 401 11.12 -6.67 19.18
N ALA A 402 11.40 -5.55 18.49
CA ALA A 402 12.68 -4.86 18.56
C ALA A 402 12.97 -4.36 19.99
N VAL A 403 11.99 -3.70 20.65
CA VAL A 403 12.15 -3.21 22.02
C VAL A 403 12.41 -4.34 23.02
N VAL A 404 11.75 -5.50 22.85
CA VAL A 404 11.97 -6.67 23.71
C VAL A 404 13.42 -7.15 23.60
N ILE A 405 13.97 -7.29 22.40
CA ILE A 405 15.37 -7.68 22.20
C ILE A 405 16.32 -6.68 22.85
N ASP A 406 16.09 -5.38 22.63
CA ASP A 406 16.94 -4.31 23.15
C ASP A 406 16.96 -4.26 24.68
N LYS A 407 15.80 -4.38 25.31
CA LYS A 407 15.65 -4.31 26.78
C LYS A 407 16.19 -5.54 27.52
N LEU A 408 16.05 -6.72 26.92
CA LEU A 408 16.50 -7.96 27.56
C LEU A 408 17.98 -8.26 27.33
N LYS A 409 18.70 -7.40 26.58
CA LYS A 409 20.15 -7.47 26.34
C LYS A 409 20.63 -8.87 25.93
N PHE A 410 19.98 -9.44 24.92
CA PHE A 410 20.37 -10.75 24.39
C PHE A 410 21.82 -10.76 23.88
N ASN A 411 22.37 -11.96 23.78
CA ASN A 411 23.68 -12.19 23.19
C ASN A 411 23.74 -11.58 21.77
N ARG A 412 24.87 -10.97 21.43
CA ARG A 412 25.15 -10.33 20.12
C ARG A 412 24.89 -11.25 18.92
N TYR A 413 24.96 -12.56 19.08
CA TYR A 413 24.73 -13.54 18.02
C TYR A 413 23.24 -13.85 17.79
N LEU A 414 22.35 -13.48 18.72
CA LEU A 414 20.92 -13.74 18.57
C LEU A 414 20.34 -12.98 17.39
N VAL A 415 20.70 -11.72 17.21
CA VAL A 415 20.14 -10.87 16.15
C VAL A 415 20.43 -11.42 14.75
N PRO A 416 21.70 -11.72 14.37
CA PRO A 416 21.97 -12.39 13.10
C PRO A 416 21.24 -13.72 12.94
N GLY A 417 21.17 -14.54 14.01
CA GLY A 417 20.42 -15.79 13.98
C GLY A 417 18.93 -15.62 13.70
N LEU A 418 18.29 -14.62 14.31
CA LEU A 418 16.89 -14.30 14.07
C LEU A 418 16.64 -13.77 12.64
N ILE A 419 17.57 -12.99 12.08
CA ILE A 419 17.48 -12.54 10.68
C ILE A 419 17.61 -13.73 9.73
N LEU A 420 18.54 -14.62 9.95
CA LEU A 420 18.70 -15.84 9.14
C LEU A 420 17.46 -16.73 9.24
N LEU A 421 16.90 -16.90 10.44
CA LEU A 421 15.66 -17.64 10.63
C LEU A 421 14.49 -16.97 9.91
N LEU A 422 14.40 -15.64 9.94
CA LEU A 422 13.38 -14.90 9.20
C LEU A 422 13.49 -15.14 7.69
N LEU A 423 14.71 -15.03 7.14
CA LEU A 423 14.95 -15.30 5.72
C LEU A 423 14.59 -16.74 5.35
N PHE A 424 14.95 -17.70 6.18
CA PHE A 424 14.58 -19.11 6.00
C PHE A 424 13.05 -19.27 5.97
N VAL A 425 12.33 -18.76 6.97
CA VAL A 425 10.86 -18.82 7.03
C VAL A 425 10.25 -18.21 5.78
N LYS A 426 10.73 -17.03 5.35
CA LYS A 426 10.17 -16.33 4.18
C LYS A 426 10.51 -17.02 2.85
N ALA A 427 11.66 -17.67 2.75
CA ALA A 427 12.00 -18.45 1.56
C ALA A 427 11.10 -19.69 1.40
N TYR A 428 10.78 -20.37 2.50
CA TYR A 428 9.99 -21.62 2.50
C TYR A 428 8.49 -21.44 2.76
N GLU A 429 8.01 -20.20 2.93
CA GLU A 429 6.58 -19.89 3.04
C GLU A 429 5.83 -20.32 1.76
N ASP A 430 4.64 -20.93 1.90
CA ASP A 430 3.84 -21.38 0.75
C ASP A 430 3.37 -20.20 -0.11
N LYS A 431 3.83 -20.17 -1.35
CA LYS A 431 3.52 -19.15 -2.35
C LYS A 431 2.78 -19.70 -3.57
N THR A 432 2.26 -20.93 -3.49
CA THR A 432 1.61 -21.61 -4.62
C THR A 432 0.47 -20.78 -5.21
N TYR A 433 -0.36 -20.16 -4.36
CA TYR A 433 -1.45 -19.28 -4.80
C TYR A 433 -0.95 -18.13 -5.70
N TYR A 434 0.20 -17.56 -5.38
CA TYR A 434 0.80 -16.45 -6.12
C TYR A 434 1.50 -16.91 -7.40
N ALA A 435 2.08 -18.10 -7.37
CA ALA A 435 2.74 -18.69 -8.54
C ALA A 435 1.75 -19.14 -9.64
N GLN A 436 0.48 -19.35 -9.27
CA GLN A 436 -0.58 -19.80 -10.20
C GLN A 436 -1.37 -18.63 -10.82
N GLN A 437 -0.97 -17.38 -10.61
CA GLN A 437 -1.62 -16.22 -11.20
C GLN A 437 -1.39 -16.18 -12.72
N GLY A 438 -2.42 -15.82 -13.47
CA GLY A 438 -2.43 -16.06 -14.93
C GLY A 438 -2.71 -14.82 -15.80
N TYR A 439 -2.60 -13.59 -15.28
CA TYR A 439 -2.75 -12.42 -16.16
C TYR A 439 -1.60 -12.36 -17.16
N ASN A 440 -1.93 -12.30 -18.46
CA ASN A 440 -0.96 -12.21 -19.54
C ASN A 440 -0.70 -10.73 -19.91
N PRO A 441 0.48 -10.18 -19.63
CA PRO A 441 0.79 -8.78 -19.88
C PRO A 441 1.20 -8.47 -21.32
N GLN A 442 1.28 -9.45 -22.22
CA GLN A 442 1.89 -9.30 -23.54
C GLN A 442 1.29 -8.16 -24.36
N LEU A 443 -0.06 -8.03 -24.34
CA LEU A 443 -0.72 -6.98 -25.10
C LEU A 443 -0.41 -5.57 -24.55
N ALA A 444 -0.40 -5.41 -23.22
CA ALA A 444 -0.06 -4.14 -22.59
C ALA A 444 1.41 -3.74 -22.85
N VAL A 445 2.32 -4.72 -22.78
CA VAL A 445 3.75 -4.50 -23.07
C VAL A 445 3.95 -4.13 -24.55
N TYR A 446 3.30 -4.85 -25.47
CA TYR A 446 3.33 -4.55 -26.89
C TYR A 446 2.82 -3.11 -27.17
N ALA A 447 1.67 -2.77 -26.64
CA ALA A 447 1.07 -1.45 -26.80
C ALA A 447 1.97 -0.33 -26.25
N HIS A 448 2.57 -0.56 -25.09
CA HIS A 448 3.53 0.37 -24.50
C HIS A 448 4.76 0.56 -25.41
N GLN A 449 5.36 -0.52 -25.90
CA GLN A 449 6.52 -0.47 -26.80
C GLN A 449 6.21 0.30 -28.09
N GLN A 450 5.03 0.07 -28.70
CA GLN A 450 4.61 0.79 -29.89
C GLN A 450 4.56 2.30 -29.66
N VAL A 451 3.94 2.76 -28.58
CA VAL A 451 3.85 4.20 -28.29
C VAL A 451 5.21 4.80 -27.96
N MET A 452 6.04 4.09 -27.23
CA MET A 452 7.38 4.59 -26.86
C MET A 452 8.32 4.67 -28.09
N GLN A 453 8.13 3.84 -29.09
CA GLN A 453 8.91 3.85 -30.33
C GLN A 453 8.39 4.88 -31.34
N THR A 454 7.08 4.95 -31.51
CA THR A 454 6.46 5.77 -32.56
C THR A 454 6.06 7.17 -32.10
N HIS A 455 5.96 7.38 -30.79
CA HIS A 455 5.36 8.57 -30.16
C HIS A 455 3.94 8.90 -30.67
N THR A 456 3.25 7.88 -31.23
CA THR A 456 1.88 8.01 -31.72
C THR A 456 0.94 7.20 -30.85
N VAL A 457 -0.19 7.81 -30.49
CA VAL A 457 -1.24 7.18 -29.69
C VAL A 457 -2.40 6.83 -30.63
N PRO A 458 -2.88 5.58 -30.63
CA PRO A 458 -4.06 5.22 -31.42
C PRO A 458 -5.28 6.04 -30.97
N ALA A 459 -5.95 6.69 -31.92
CA ALA A 459 -7.22 7.35 -31.67
C ALA A 459 -8.29 6.30 -31.35
N ILE A 460 -9.06 6.52 -30.29
CA ILE A 460 -10.19 5.64 -29.95
C ILE A 460 -11.34 5.94 -30.93
N ALA A 461 -11.58 5.01 -31.84
CA ALA A 461 -12.60 5.13 -32.88
C ALA A 461 -13.91 4.41 -32.54
N GLU A 462 -13.88 3.41 -31.66
CA GLU A 462 -15.02 2.56 -31.36
C GLU A 462 -15.08 2.15 -29.90
N ILE A 463 -16.29 2.01 -29.36
CA ILE A 463 -16.57 1.40 -28.07
C ILE A 463 -17.00 -0.05 -28.32
N SER A 464 -16.26 -1.02 -27.79
CA SER A 464 -16.42 -2.44 -28.11
C SER A 464 -16.56 -3.31 -26.87
N SER A 465 -17.25 -4.44 -27.00
CA SER A 465 -17.27 -5.51 -25.99
C SER A 465 -16.25 -6.62 -26.27
N THR A 466 -15.43 -6.44 -27.29
CA THR A 466 -14.41 -7.43 -27.71
C THR A 466 -13.34 -7.59 -26.61
N THR A 467 -12.95 -8.84 -26.37
CA THR A 467 -11.88 -9.21 -25.43
C THR A 467 -10.70 -9.89 -26.14
N SER A 468 -10.73 -9.97 -27.47
CA SER A 468 -9.61 -10.51 -28.24
C SER A 468 -9.45 -9.78 -29.56
N ILE A 469 -8.22 -9.57 -29.95
CA ILE A 469 -7.83 -8.90 -31.19
C ILE A 469 -6.84 -9.77 -31.92
N THR A 470 -6.91 -9.76 -33.25
CA THR A 470 -5.89 -10.36 -34.10
C THR A 470 -5.03 -9.25 -34.68
N THR A 471 -3.72 -9.30 -34.45
CA THR A 471 -2.77 -8.33 -35.02
C THR A 471 -2.67 -8.47 -36.53
N ALA A 472 -2.05 -7.50 -37.20
CA ALA A 472 -1.81 -7.56 -38.66
C ALA A 472 -0.99 -8.79 -39.06
N GLU A 473 -0.15 -9.31 -38.18
CA GLU A 473 0.66 -10.51 -38.34
C GLU A 473 -0.12 -11.81 -38.07
N GLY A 474 -1.42 -11.74 -37.79
CA GLY A 474 -2.28 -12.89 -37.50
C GLY A 474 -2.17 -13.44 -36.08
N ILE A 475 -1.51 -12.74 -35.15
CA ILE A 475 -1.37 -13.16 -33.74
C ILE A 475 -2.63 -12.77 -32.99
N LYS A 476 -3.30 -13.76 -32.41
CA LYS A 476 -4.47 -13.52 -31.57
C LYS A 476 -4.02 -13.17 -30.15
N MET A 477 -4.31 -11.96 -29.71
CA MET A 477 -4.05 -11.46 -28.37
C MET A 477 -5.36 -11.32 -27.60
N HIS A 478 -5.34 -11.64 -26.32
CA HIS A 478 -6.45 -11.45 -25.39
C HIS A 478 -6.13 -10.29 -24.46
N GLY A 479 -7.10 -9.42 -24.27
CA GLY A 479 -7.00 -8.29 -23.36
C GLY A 479 -8.39 -7.67 -23.16
N ARG A 480 -8.58 -7.00 -22.06
CA ARG A 480 -9.79 -6.23 -21.78
C ARG A 480 -9.60 -4.78 -22.24
N ASP A 481 -9.07 -3.99 -21.34
CA ASP A 481 -8.88 -2.56 -21.58
C ASP A 481 -7.65 -2.29 -22.46
N GLU A 482 -6.74 -3.25 -22.60
CA GLU A 482 -5.55 -3.17 -23.48
C GLU A 482 -5.90 -3.08 -24.98
N ILE A 483 -7.14 -3.36 -25.35
CA ILE A 483 -7.64 -3.18 -26.74
C ILE A 483 -7.56 -1.71 -27.20
N MET A 484 -7.33 -0.78 -26.28
CA MET A 484 -7.05 0.62 -26.62
C MET A 484 -5.83 0.76 -27.56
N ALA A 485 -4.92 -0.21 -27.54
CA ALA A 485 -3.79 -0.28 -28.48
C ALA A 485 -4.22 -0.33 -29.96
N PHE A 486 -5.46 -0.71 -30.22
CA PHE A 486 -6.06 -0.84 -31.56
C PHE A 486 -7.19 0.17 -31.79
N GLY A 487 -7.24 1.23 -31.02
CA GLY A 487 -8.25 2.27 -31.17
C GLY A 487 -9.65 1.88 -30.66
N LEU A 488 -9.73 0.88 -29.79
CA LEU A 488 -10.99 0.39 -29.21
C LEU A 488 -11.05 0.72 -27.71
N SER A 489 -12.22 1.11 -27.20
CA SER A 489 -12.48 1.26 -25.79
C SER A 489 -13.41 0.16 -25.29
N GLN A 490 -12.98 -0.60 -24.29
CA GLN A 490 -13.77 -1.69 -23.72
C GLN A 490 -14.98 -1.15 -22.95
N ILE A 491 -16.18 -1.65 -23.27
CA ILE A 491 -17.42 -1.26 -22.59
C ILE A 491 -17.58 -2.01 -21.25
N ASN A 492 -17.18 -3.30 -21.22
CA ASN A 492 -17.31 -4.16 -20.04
C ASN A 492 -16.01 -4.16 -19.23
N CYS A 493 -15.51 -2.97 -18.89
CA CYS A 493 -14.30 -2.81 -18.11
C CYS A 493 -14.52 -3.05 -16.61
N HIS A 494 -13.45 -3.32 -15.89
CA HIS A 494 -13.45 -3.37 -14.44
C HIS A 494 -13.08 -1.99 -13.87
N GLU A 495 -14.07 -1.26 -13.35
CA GLU A 495 -13.86 0.04 -12.71
C GLU A 495 -14.38 0.04 -11.26
N SER A 496 -13.45 0.02 -10.34
CA SER A 496 -13.75 -0.03 -8.90
C SER A 496 -14.50 1.21 -8.38
N LEU A 497 -14.49 2.32 -9.14
CA LEU A 497 -15.24 3.53 -8.80
C LEU A 497 -16.75 3.28 -8.78
N PHE A 498 -17.26 2.48 -9.72
CA PHE A 498 -18.67 2.14 -9.83
C PHE A 498 -19.14 1.06 -8.84
N GLY A 499 -18.25 0.56 -7.96
CA GLY A 499 -18.48 -0.67 -7.24
C GLY A 499 -18.14 -1.85 -8.15
N TYR A 500 -18.61 -3.03 -7.89
CA TYR A 500 -18.28 -4.21 -8.69
C TYR A 500 -19.39 -4.67 -9.64
N ARG A 501 -20.36 -3.78 -9.88
CA ARG A 501 -21.55 -4.05 -10.71
C ARG A 501 -21.80 -2.96 -11.74
N HIS A 502 -20.74 -2.35 -12.26
CA HIS A 502 -20.91 -1.33 -13.30
C HIS A 502 -21.53 -1.91 -14.58
N GLU A 503 -21.37 -3.21 -14.86
CA GLU A 503 -22.00 -3.90 -15.97
C GLU A 503 -23.55 -3.95 -15.85
N GLU A 504 -24.08 -3.83 -14.64
CA GLU A 504 -25.50 -3.77 -14.38
C GLU A 504 -26.11 -2.38 -14.64
N PHE A 505 -25.26 -1.34 -14.73
CA PHE A 505 -25.75 0.00 -15.04
C PHE A 505 -26.11 0.08 -16.52
N LYS A 506 -27.35 0.44 -16.76
CA LYS A 506 -27.86 0.60 -18.11
C LYS A 506 -27.21 1.82 -18.75
N GLN A 507 -26.55 1.59 -19.88
CA GLN A 507 -26.01 2.66 -20.70
C GLN A 507 -27.14 3.31 -21.48
N LYS A 508 -27.08 4.61 -21.68
CA LYS A 508 -28.12 5.35 -22.42
C LYS A 508 -27.61 5.76 -23.79
N GLU A 509 -26.98 6.88 -23.84
CA GLU A 509 -26.59 7.52 -25.08
C GLU A 509 -25.13 7.96 -25.00
N LEU A 510 -24.49 8.06 -26.13
CA LEU A 510 -23.18 8.69 -26.22
C LEU A 510 -23.31 10.17 -25.91
N LEU A 511 -22.42 10.68 -25.07
CA LEU A 511 -22.35 12.10 -24.75
C LEU A 511 -22.13 12.92 -26.02
N GLN A 512 -22.89 14.02 -26.10
CA GLN A 512 -22.57 15.06 -27.05
C GLN A 512 -21.44 15.95 -26.53
N VAL A 513 -20.77 16.67 -27.43
CA VAL A 513 -19.70 17.60 -27.05
C VAL A 513 -20.25 18.61 -26.03
N GLY A 514 -19.50 18.80 -24.93
CA GLY A 514 -19.88 19.71 -23.85
C GLY A 514 -20.77 19.12 -22.76
N GLN A 515 -21.31 17.92 -22.93
CA GLN A 515 -22.09 17.25 -21.88
C GLN A 515 -21.18 16.62 -20.81
N SER A 516 -21.68 16.60 -19.57
CA SER A 516 -20.98 15.96 -18.45
C SER A 516 -21.27 14.47 -18.39
N VAL A 517 -20.27 13.68 -17.95
CA VAL A 517 -20.48 12.27 -17.58
C VAL A 517 -21.25 12.24 -16.26
N THR A 518 -22.47 11.73 -16.28
CA THR A 518 -23.33 11.61 -15.09
C THR A 518 -24.02 10.27 -15.04
N GLN A 519 -24.21 9.77 -13.83
CA GLN A 519 -25.15 8.69 -13.57
C GLN A 519 -26.57 9.26 -13.55
N LEU A 520 -27.45 8.65 -14.28
CA LEU A 520 -28.88 9.04 -14.29
C LEU A 520 -29.61 8.35 -13.13
N THR A 521 -30.73 8.91 -12.71
CA THR A 521 -31.54 8.44 -11.57
C THR A 521 -32.06 7.01 -11.71
N ASP A 522 -32.15 6.49 -12.94
CA ASP A 522 -32.55 5.11 -13.25
C ASP A 522 -31.37 4.13 -13.35
N GLY A 523 -30.19 4.52 -12.91
CA GLY A 523 -28.97 3.70 -12.95
C GLY A 523 -28.30 3.63 -14.32
N ARG A 524 -28.71 4.44 -15.29
CA ARG A 524 -28.05 4.51 -16.60
C ARG A 524 -26.90 5.50 -16.58
N PHE A 525 -25.87 5.21 -17.36
CA PHE A 525 -24.76 6.11 -17.64
C PHE A 525 -24.84 6.64 -19.07
N ASN A 526 -24.50 7.89 -19.25
CA ASN A 526 -24.09 8.40 -20.54
C ASN A 526 -22.59 8.12 -20.73
N MET A 527 -22.24 7.66 -21.92
CA MET A 527 -20.85 7.38 -22.28
C MET A 527 -20.32 8.46 -23.21
N LYS A 528 -19.03 8.77 -23.06
CA LYS A 528 -18.41 9.79 -23.89
C LYS A 528 -18.20 9.26 -25.32
N ASN A 529 -18.71 10.00 -26.30
CA ASN A 529 -18.44 9.69 -27.70
C ASN A 529 -16.94 9.87 -27.98
N PRO A 530 -16.25 8.90 -28.61
CA PRO A 530 -14.83 9.04 -28.96
C PRO A 530 -14.52 10.32 -29.72
N ALA A 531 -15.40 10.78 -30.59
CA ALA A 531 -15.27 12.05 -31.31
C ALA A 531 -15.20 13.31 -30.41
N CYS A 532 -15.58 13.21 -29.14
CA CYS A 532 -15.48 14.31 -28.19
C CYS A 532 -14.04 14.59 -27.70
N TYR A 533 -13.07 13.82 -28.12
CA TYR A 533 -11.66 13.94 -27.71
C TYR A 533 -10.75 14.55 -28.81
N VAL A 534 -11.31 15.14 -29.79
CA VAL A 534 -10.56 15.83 -30.85
C VAL A 534 -10.09 17.21 -30.38
#